data_dc61adbc6091bfa15957d926f3977b3e
#
_entry.id   dc61adbc6091bfa15957d926f3977b3e
#
_cell.length_a   1.000
_cell.length_b   1.000
_cell.length_c   1.000
_cell.angle_alpha   90.00
_cell.angle_beta   90.00
_cell.angle_gamma   90.00
#
_symmetry.space_group_name_H-M   'P 1'
#
loop_
_entity.id
_entity.type
_entity.pdbx_description
1 polymer ?
#
loop_
_entity_poly.entity_id
_entity_poly.type
_entity_poly.pdbx_seq_one_letter_code
_entity_poly.pdbx_strand_id
1 'polypeptide(L)'
;MSDANSLTQMQLNNPDASGELRSPGRLCAGQTLLCKALGLKVPVWDAKRFDANLLLVEDVGQTPPRIIQTTRLGIPLGRDEHLLYRFVDAEYARFCTRNPLRRGQVEARDYFFLDQGN
;
A
#
# COMPACT_ATOMS: atom_id res chain seq x y z
N MET A 1 -3.64 10.55 11.79
CA MET A 1 -3.31 10.00 13.12
C MET A 1 -4.11 8.73 13.33
N SER A 2 -3.47 7.57 13.38
CA SER A 2 -4.16 6.37 13.81
C SER A 2 -4.20 6.40 15.34
N ASP A 3 -5.36 6.66 15.90
CA ASP A 3 -5.54 6.42 17.32
C ASP A 3 -5.65 4.90 17.58
N ALA A 4 -5.53 4.50 18.85
CA ALA A 4 -5.58 3.08 19.24
C ALA A 4 -6.92 2.42 18.86
N ASN A 5 -8.02 3.16 18.83
CA ASN A 5 -9.34 2.66 18.48
C ASN A 5 -9.44 2.40 16.96
N SER A 6 -8.93 3.30 16.14
CA SER A 6 -8.88 3.13 14.70
C SER A 6 -8.05 1.91 14.31
N LEU A 7 -6.87 1.74 14.90
CA LEU A 7 -6.03 0.58 14.67
C LEU A 7 -6.72 -0.73 15.06
N THR A 8 -7.35 -0.77 16.22
CA THR A 8 -8.11 -1.94 16.67
C THR A 8 -9.24 -2.28 15.71
N GLN A 9 -10.00 -1.29 15.24
CA GLN A 9 -11.07 -1.52 14.27
C GLN A 9 -10.53 -2.04 12.94
N MET A 10 -9.42 -1.50 12.45
CA MET A 10 -8.78 -2.00 11.23
C MET A 10 -8.33 -3.46 11.36
N GLN A 11 -7.80 -3.84 12.53
CA GLN A 11 -7.42 -5.22 12.80
C GLN A 11 -8.63 -6.16 12.82
N LEU A 12 -9.73 -5.73 13.43
CA LEU A 12 -10.98 -6.50 13.45
C LEU A 12 -11.59 -6.67 12.05
N ASN A 13 -11.45 -5.66 11.20
CA ASN A 13 -11.94 -5.70 9.81
C ASN A 13 -11.13 -6.64 8.91
N ASN A 14 -9.88 -6.91 9.26
CA ASN A 14 -8.93 -7.60 8.38
C ASN A 14 -8.10 -8.66 9.12
N PRO A 15 -8.74 -9.71 9.67
CA PRO A 15 -8.00 -10.82 10.27
C PRO A 15 -7.21 -11.60 9.21
N ASP A 16 -6.23 -12.37 9.65
CA ASP A 16 -5.51 -13.28 8.76
C ASP A 16 -6.34 -14.53 8.42
N ALA A 17 -5.75 -15.46 7.64
CA ALA A 17 -6.43 -16.67 7.22
C ALA A 17 -6.78 -17.62 8.39
N SER A 18 -6.09 -17.51 9.52
CA SER A 18 -6.40 -18.29 10.73
C SER A 18 -7.44 -17.62 11.62
N GLY A 19 -7.85 -16.39 11.30
CA GLY A 19 -8.76 -15.58 12.10
C GLY A 19 -8.08 -14.76 13.17
N GLU A 20 -6.76 -14.74 13.22
CA GLU A 20 -5.99 -13.92 14.15
C GLU A 20 -5.82 -12.48 13.64
N LEU A 21 -5.60 -11.56 14.58
CA LEU A 21 -5.38 -10.15 14.24
C LEU A 21 -4.02 -9.98 13.54
N ARG A 22 -4.04 -9.33 12.37
CA ARG A 22 -2.81 -8.98 11.67
C ARG A 22 -2.01 -7.96 12.47
N SER A 23 -0.68 -8.06 12.41
CA SER A 23 0.20 -7.03 12.95
C SER A 23 -0.03 -5.71 12.20
N PRO A 24 0.19 -4.55 12.85
CA PRO A 24 -0.02 -3.24 12.22
C PRO A 24 0.69 -3.07 10.87
N GLY A 25 1.93 -3.54 10.75
CA GLY A 25 2.70 -3.45 9.51
C GLY A 25 2.13 -4.28 8.35
N ARG A 26 1.29 -5.26 8.62
CA ARG A 26 0.66 -6.13 7.61
C ARG A 26 -0.77 -5.75 7.25
N LEU A 27 -1.37 -4.83 8.00
CA LEU A 27 -2.78 -4.47 7.81
C LEU A 27 -3.10 -3.95 6.42
N CYS A 28 -2.23 -3.12 5.87
CA CYS A 28 -2.44 -2.43 4.60
C CYS A 28 -1.35 -2.78 3.57
N ALA A 29 -0.85 -4.02 3.61
CA ALA A 29 0.24 -4.49 2.76
C ALA A 29 -0.20 -4.81 1.32
N GLY A 30 -0.96 -3.92 0.73
CA GLY A 30 -1.50 -4.02 -0.63
C GLY A 30 -2.94 -3.54 -0.69
N GLN A 31 -3.43 -3.23 -1.88
CA GLN A 31 -4.75 -2.61 -2.06
C GLN A 31 -5.90 -3.42 -1.46
N THR A 32 -5.87 -4.75 -1.61
CA THR A 32 -6.93 -5.62 -1.07
C THR A 32 -6.97 -5.56 0.46
N LEU A 33 -5.81 -5.64 1.11
CA LEU A 33 -5.71 -5.57 2.57
C LEU A 33 -6.06 -4.17 3.08
N LEU A 34 -5.66 -3.13 2.36
CA LEU A 34 -6.04 -1.76 2.69
C LEU A 34 -7.56 -1.58 2.67
N CYS A 35 -8.23 -2.02 1.61
CA CYS A 35 -9.68 -1.92 1.51
C CYS A 35 -10.39 -2.72 2.60
N LYS A 36 -9.91 -3.92 2.93
CA LYS A 36 -10.45 -4.71 4.05
C LYS A 36 -10.28 -3.99 5.38
N ALA A 37 -9.09 -3.47 5.67
CA ALA A 37 -8.83 -2.74 6.91
C ALA A 37 -9.75 -1.53 7.08
N LEU A 38 -10.04 -0.81 5.99
CA LEU A 38 -10.93 0.36 5.98
C LEU A 38 -12.41 0.00 5.87
N GLY A 39 -12.75 -1.29 5.77
CA GLY A 39 -14.14 -1.72 5.61
C GLY A 39 -14.75 -1.36 4.25
N LEU A 40 -13.93 -1.10 3.24
CA LEU A 40 -14.39 -0.76 1.90
C LEU A 40 -14.68 -2.05 1.12
N LYS A 41 -15.92 -2.20 0.67
CA LYS A 41 -16.39 -3.39 -0.05
C LYS A 41 -16.86 -3.03 -1.45
N VAL A 42 -16.49 -3.84 -2.45
CA VAL A 42 -16.84 -3.63 -3.85
C VAL A 42 -18.35 -3.42 -4.06
N PRO A 43 -19.25 -4.25 -3.52
CA PRO A 43 -20.69 -4.05 -3.74
C PRO A 43 -21.22 -2.68 -3.30
N VAL A 44 -20.54 -2.04 -2.35
CA VAL A 44 -20.96 -0.73 -1.82
C VAL A 44 -20.32 0.43 -2.58
N TRP A 45 -19.07 0.25 -3.06
CA TRP A 45 -18.27 1.34 -3.61
C TRP A 45 -18.05 1.26 -5.12
N ASP A 46 -18.33 0.12 -5.76
CA ASP A 46 -18.15 -0.04 -7.19
C ASP A 46 -19.02 0.96 -7.97
N ALA A 47 -18.40 1.66 -8.90
CA ALA A 47 -19.02 2.69 -9.71
C ALA A 47 -19.72 3.83 -8.92
N LYS A 48 -19.47 3.92 -7.61
CA LYS A 48 -20.03 4.97 -6.77
C LYS A 48 -19.30 6.29 -6.99
N ARG A 49 -20.06 7.35 -7.18
CA ARG A 49 -19.49 8.69 -7.24
C ARG A 49 -18.83 9.03 -5.90
N PHE A 50 -17.65 9.62 -5.96
CA PHE A 50 -16.93 10.06 -4.76
C PHE A 50 -17.76 11.10 -3.99
N ASP A 51 -17.88 10.88 -2.68
CA ASP A 51 -18.57 11.77 -1.76
C ASP A 51 -17.69 11.95 -0.51
N ALA A 52 -17.16 13.16 -0.31
CA ALA A 52 -16.26 13.49 0.79
C ALA A 52 -16.93 13.37 2.17
N ASN A 53 -18.27 13.35 2.25
CA ASN A 53 -18.97 13.11 3.52
C ASN A 53 -18.95 11.63 3.93
N LEU A 54 -18.67 10.73 3.00
CA LEU A 54 -18.61 9.28 3.25
C LEU A 54 -17.18 8.76 3.33
N LEU A 55 -16.29 9.28 2.51
CA LEU A 55 -14.88 8.91 2.48
C LEU A 55 -14.07 10.15 2.07
N LEU A 56 -13.13 10.53 2.92
CA LEU A 56 -12.23 11.64 2.68
C LEU A 56 -10.78 11.16 2.75
N VAL A 57 -9.98 11.58 1.78
CA VAL A 57 -8.53 11.44 1.79
C VAL A 57 -7.93 12.83 1.90
N GLU A 58 -7.18 13.08 2.94
CA GLU A 58 -6.56 14.37 3.21
C GLU A 58 -5.04 14.29 3.06
N ASP A 59 -4.47 15.32 2.44
CA ASP A 59 -3.02 15.54 2.50
C ASP A 59 -2.69 16.22 3.83
N VAL A 60 -2.02 15.48 4.70
CA VAL A 60 -1.58 15.99 6.01
C VAL A 60 -0.14 16.52 5.99
N GLY A 61 0.44 16.69 4.80
CA GLY A 61 1.78 17.22 4.62
C GLY A 61 2.91 16.28 5.03
N GLN A 62 2.62 14.99 5.23
CA GLN A 62 3.65 13.99 5.51
C GLN A 62 4.16 13.40 4.20
N THR A 63 5.48 13.44 4.02
CA THR A 63 6.15 12.87 2.84
C THR A 63 7.12 11.79 3.30
N PRO A 64 7.13 10.61 2.66
CA PRO A 64 8.16 9.62 2.95
C PRO A 64 9.56 10.21 2.66
N PRO A 65 10.55 10.04 3.54
CA PRO A 65 11.89 10.58 3.31
C PRO A 65 12.57 9.94 2.10
N ARG A 66 12.24 8.70 1.80
CA ARG A 66 12.78 7.98 0.65
C ARG A 66 11.71 7.09 0.03
N ILE A 67 11.57 7.17 -1.29
CA ILE A 67 10.64 6.38 -2.08
C ILE A 67 11.40 5.41 -2.98
N ILE A 68 10.94 4.19 -3.09
CA ILE A 68 11.42 3.20 -4.07
C ILE A 68 10.53 3.29 -5.30
N GLN A 69 11.15 3.50 -6.45
CA GLN A 69 10.49 3.45 -7.75
C GLN A 69 10.86 2.14 -8.44
N THR A 70 9.88 1.39 -8.89
CA THR A 70 10.08 0.08 -9.53
C THR A 70 8.94 -0.24 -10.50
N THR A 71 8.98 -1.41 -11.11
CA THR A 71 7.93 -1.87 -12.01
C THR A 71 6.69 -2.32 -11.26
N ARG A 72 5.53 -2.19 -11.90
CA ARG A 72 4.26 -2.69 -11.36
C ARG A 72 4.22 -4.21 -11.33
N LEU A 73 3.40 -4.74 -10.42
CA LEU A 73 3.16 -6.18 -10.31
C LEU A 73 1.98 -6.60 -11.20
N GLY A 74 2.03 -7.82 -11.71
CA GLY A 74 0.91 -8.43 -12.43
C GLY A 74 0.59 -7.82 -13.80
N ILE A 75 1.54 -7.10 -14.39
CA ILE A 75 1.38 -6.57 -15.75
C ILE A 75 1.84 -7.62 -16.75
N PRO A 76 0.99 -8.02 -17.72
CA PRO A 76 1.36 -8.99 -18.74
C PRO A 76 2.52 -8.52 -19.61
N LEU A 77 3.34 -9.48 -20.10
CA LEU A 77 4.41 -9.20 -21.06
C LEU A 77 3.84 -8.56 -22.33
N GLY A 78 4.60 -7.62 -22.89
CA GLY A 78 4.20 -6.88 -24.09
C GLY A 78 3.26 -5.70 -23.84
N ARG A 79 2.97 -5.42 -22.58
CA ARG A 79 2.27 -4.21 -22.14
C ARG A 79 3.25 -3.29 -21.43
N ASP A 80 2.85 -2.60 -20.42
CA ASP A 80 3.68 -1.60 -19.73
C ASP A 80 4.49 -2.20 -18.57
N GLU A 81 4.91 -3.46 -18.68
CA GLU A 81 5.61 -4.20 -17.63
C GLU A 81 6.97 -3.59 -17.24
N HIS A 82 7.59 -2.89 -18.17
CA HIS A 82 8.89 -2.24 -17.99
C HIS A 82 8.81 -0.83 -17.40
N LEU A 83 7.61 -0.25 -17.33
CA LEU A 83 7.43 1.11 -16.82
C LEU A 83 7.52 1.15 -15.29
N LEU A 84 8.24 2.13 -14.78
CA LEU A 84 8.51 2.31 -13.36
C LEU A 84 7.36 3.06 -12.67
N TYR A 85 6.17 2.49 -12.69
CA TYR A 85 4.95 3.13 -12.18
C TYR A 85 4.48 2.57 -10.83
N ARG A 86 5.36 1.92 -10.11
CA ARG A 86 5.12 1.48 -8.73
C ARG A 86 6.03 2.25 -7.80
N PHE A 87 5.43 2.93 -6.84
CA PHE A 87 6.11 3.72 -5.83
C PHE A 87 5.84 3.12 -4.45
N VAL A 88 6.88 2.93 -3.66
CA VAL A 88 6.78 2.31 -2.35
C VAL A 88 7.58 3.15 -1.35
N ASP A 89 6.97 3.46 -0.21
CA ASP A 89 7.71 4.05 0.91
C ASP A 89 8.78 3.05 1.37
N ALA A 90 10.04 3.48 1.32
CA ALA A 90 11.18 2.60 1.63
C ALA A 90 11.12 2.02 3.05
N GLU A 91 10.56 2.76 4.00
CA GLU A 91 10.41 2.34 5.39
C GLU A 91 9.47 1.13 5.52
N TYR A 92 8.48 1.02 4.63
CA TYR A 92 7.47 -0.05 4.63
C TYR A 92 7.69 -1.12 3.57
N ALA A 93 8.79 -1.07 2.83
CA ALA A 93 9.05 -1.99 1.70
C ALA A 93 8.92 -3.47 2.08
N ARG A 94 9.39 -3.86 3.27
CA ARG A 94 9.34 -5.23 3.77
C ARG A 94 7.92 -5.76 4.00
N PHE A 95 6.95 -4.87 4.16
CA PHE A 95 5.54 -5.23 4.40
C PHE A 95 4.73 -5.29 3.11
N CYS A 96 5.25 -4.73 2.01
CA CYS A 96 4.55 -4.69 0.74
C CYS A 96 4.40 -6.07 0.11
N THR A 97 3.34 -6.26 -0.64
CA THR A 97 3.24 -7.38 -1.57
C THR A 97 4.47 -7.37 -2.48
N ARG A 98 5.24 -8.44 -2.42
CA ARG A 98 6.51 -8.60 -3.13
C ARG A 98 7.47 -7.42 -2.86
N ASN A 99 8.17 -7.50 -1.75
CA ASN A 99 9.16 -6.52 -1.34
C ASN A 99 10.11 -6.14 -2.50
N PRO A 100 10.16 -4.86 -2.92
CA PRO A 100 11.05 -4.44 -4.01
C PRO A 100 12.53 -4.55 -3.66
N LEU A 101 12.88 -4.59 -2.38
CA LEU A 101 14.25 -4.74 -1.89
C LEU A 101 14.60 -6.19 -1.52
N ARG A 102 13.79 -7.17 -1.95
CA ARG A 102 14.07 -8.58 -1.67
C ARG A 102 15.41 -9.03 -2.25
N ARG A 103 15.95 -10.11 -1.70
CA ARG A 103 17.19 -10.71 -2.19
C ARG A 103 17.14 -10.93 -3.71
N GLY A 104 18.21 -10.59 -4.40
CA GLY A 104 18.34 -10.70 -5.86
C GLY A 104 17.96 -9.44 -6.63
N GLN A 105 17.35 -8.45 -5.98
CA GLN A 105 17.08 -7.15 -6.60
C GLN A 105 18.31 -6.25 -6.48
N VAL A 106 18.59 -5.50 -7.54
CA VAL A 106 19.77 -4.64 -7.63
C VAL A 106 19.35 -3.20 -7.90
N GLU A 107 19.86 -2.27 -7.10
CA GLU A 107 19.66 -0.83 -7.28
C GLU A 107 20.13 -0.39 -8.68
N ALA A 108 19.42 0.57 -9.25
CA ALA A 108 19.63 1.12 -10.60
C ALA A 108 19.39 0.13 -11.75
N ARG A 109 18.98 -1.10 -11.45
CA ARG A 109 18.55 -2.11 -12.44
C ARG A 109 17.08 -2.49 -12.22
N ASP A 110 16.74 -2.93 -11.02
CA ASP A 110 15.41 -3.43 -10.67
C ASP A 110 14.56 -2.40 -9.92
N TYR A 111 15.21 -1.46 -9.27
CA TYR A 111 14.57 -0.37 -8.55
C TYR A 111 15.49 0.84 -8.43
N PHE A 112 14.91 1.99 -8.13
CA PHE A 112 15.60 3.26 -7.92
C PHE A 112 15.12 3.88 -6.61
N PHE A 113 16.01 4.56 -5.91
CA PHE A 113 15.61 5.40 -4.78
C PHE A 113 15.36 6.84 -5.25
N LEU A 114 14.27 7.40 -4.78
CA LEU A 114 13.94 8.80 -4.92
C LEU A 114 14.00 9.41 -3.52
N ASP A 115 15.03 10.21 -3.26
CA ASP A 115 15.13 10.94 -2.02
C ASP A 115 14.29 12.20 -2.14
N GLN A 116 13.41 12.42 -1.17
CA GLN A 116 12.68 13.68 -1.08
C GLN A 116 13.65 14.74 -0.53
N GLY A 117 14.01 15.67 -1.37
CA GLY A 117 14.85 16.80 -0.96
C GLY A 117 14.21 17.56 0.21
N ASN A 118 15.02 17.92 1.17
CA ASN A 118 14.60 18.77 2.27
C ASN A 118 14.23 20.18 1.77
#